data_552ca204d6344ccbcac3f3d5e4086586
#
_entry.id   552ca204d6344ccbcac3f3d5e4086586
#
_cell.length_a   1.000
_cell.length_b   1.000
_cell.length_c   1.000
_cell.angle_alpha   90.00
_cell.angle_beta   90.00
_cell.angle_gamma   90.00
#
_symmetry.space_group_name_H-M   'P 1'
#
loop_
_entity.id
_entity.type
_entity.pdbx_description
1 polymer ?
#
loop_
_entity_poly.entity_id
_entity_poly.type
_entity_poly.pdbx_seq_one_letter_code
_entity_poly.pdbx_strand_id
1 'polypeptide(L)'
;VSQITRDKGKAFLVSGAASSDLTGKACSPNTIHWTYDTWMLANGTGSAIVKTGGDSWFFLTADYAFGHALERDTEAVVLKNGGKVAGKVRHPFPTADFSSFLLQAQSSKAKVIGLANAGADTTNAIKQGAEFGIVRGGY
;
A
#
# COMPACT_ATOMS: atom_id res chain seq x y z
N VAL A 1 -9.21 -14.75 10.92
CA VAL A 1 -9.83 -15.91 10.22
C VAL A 1 -8.80 -17.03 10.05
N SER A 2 -7.62 -16.80 9.48
CA SER A 2 -6.59 -17.81 9.22
C SER A 2 -6.27 -18.65 10.47
N GLN A 3 -6.04 -18.01 11.64
CA GLN A 3 -5.79 -18.74 12.89
C GLN A 3 -6.97 -19.62 13.30
N ILE A 4 -8.19 -19.10 13.21
CA ILE A 4 -9.39 -19.85 13.60
C ILE A 4 -9.59 -21.09 12.72
N THR A 5 -9.35 -20.95 11.41
CA THR A 5 -9.49 -22.08 10.48
C THR A 5 -8.40 -23.13 10.71
N ARG A 6 -7.18 -22.72 11.04
CA ARG A 6 -6.09 -23.60 11.46
C ARG A 6 -6.50 -24.41 12.69
N ASP A 7 -6.92 -23.74 13.77
CA ASP A 7 -7.27 -24.37 15.03
C ASP A 7 -8.43 -25.36 14.90
N LYS A 8 -9.32 -25.10 13.94
CA LYS A 8 -10.48 -25.96 13.65
C LYS A 8 -10.24 -26.98 12.53
N GLY A 9 -9.04 -27.04 11.95
CA GLY A 9 -8.70 -27.94 10.85
C GLY A 9 -9.55 -27.72 9.59
N LYS A 10 -9.95 -26.47 9.31
CA LYS A 10 -10.79 -26.10 8.15
C LYS A 10 -9.98 -25.40 7.08
N ALA A 11 -10.32 -25.63 5.82
CA ALA A 11 -9.73 -24.90 4.70
C ALA A 11 -10.15 -23.42 4.72
N PHE A 12 -9.21 -22.55 4.38
CA PHE A 12 -9.43 -21.13 4.21
C PHE A 12 -8.98 -20.67 2.82
N LEU A 13 -9.95 -20.34 1.98
CA LEU A 13 -9.70 -19.79 0.64
C LEU A 13 -9.70 -18.27 0.70
N VAL A 14 -8.55 -17.67 0.42
CA VAL A 14 -8.37 -16.22 0.47
C VAL A 14 -8.49 -15.65 -0.94
N SER A 15 -9.55 -14.91 -1.18
CA SER A 15 -9.82 -14.25 -2.49
C SER A 15 -9.79 -12.73 -2.45
N GLY A 16 -9.84 -12.11 -1.26
CA GLY A 16 -9.92 -10.64 -1.13
C GLY A 16 -8.86 -10.03 -0.21
N ALA A 17 -8.40 -10.76 0.80
CA ALA A 17 -7.32 -10.28 1.65
C ALA A 17 -5.97 -10.44 0.93
N ALA A 18 -5.27 -9.33 0.70
CA ALA A 18 -4.10 -9.30 -0.17
C ALA A 18 -2.75 -9.28 0.56
N SER A 19 -2.74 -9.23 1.91
CA SER A 19 -1.47 -9.17 2.65
C SER A 19 -0.55 -10.34 2.31
N SER A 20 0.69 -10.07 1.90
CA SER A 20 1.75 -11.06 1.69
C SER A 20 2.08 -11.87 2.97
N ASP A 21 1.68 -11.38 4.13
CA ASP A 21 1.86 -12.09 5.39
C ASP A 21 1.11 -13.44 5.43
N LEU A 22 0.03 -13.59 4.64
CA LEU A 22 -0.75 -14.83 4.60
C LEU A 22 0.01 -16.02 3.97
N THR A 23 1.00 -15.74 3.14
CA THR A 23 1.93 -16.75 2.59
C THR A 23 3.33 -16.66 3.19
N GLY A 24 3.53 -15.72 4.13
CA GLY A 24 4.75 -15.48 4.89
C GLY A 24 4.59 -15.81 6.38
N LYS A 25 4.83 -14.80 7.22
CA LYS A 25 4.85 -14.97 8.69
C LYS A 25 3.54 -15.45 9.31
N ALA A 26 2.41 -15.24 8.65
CA ALA A 26 1.07 -15.68 9.09
C ALA A 26 0.53 -16.85 8.24
N CYS A 27 1.41 -17.60 7.57
CA CYS A 27 1.00 -18.75 6.77
C CYS A 27 0.38 -19.87 7.62
N SER A 28 -0.46 -20.66 6.99
CA SER A 28 -1.13 -21.79 7.61
C SER A 28 -1.27 -22.93 6.60
N PRO A 29 -1.10 -24.20 6.98
CA PRO A 29 -1.28 -25.32 6.07
C PRO A 29 -2.71 -25.45 5.54
N ASN A 30 -3.66 -24.76 6.17
CA ASN A 30 -5.07 -24.76 5.79
C ASN A 30 -5.45 -23.56 4.90
N THR A 31 -4.52 -22.63 4.65
CA THR A 31 -4.77 -21.40 3.88
C THR A 31 -4.29 -21.54 2.46
N ILE A 32 -5.17 -21.25 1.51
CA ILE A 32 -4.86 -21.14 0.08
C ILE A 32 -5.08 -19.69 -0.32
N HIS A 33 -4.01 -18.96 -0.65
CA HIS A 33 -4.08 -17.60 -1.17
C HIS A 33 -4.25 -17.67 -2.69
N TRP A 34 -5.46 -17.37 -3.15
CA TRP A 34 -5.89 -17.66 -4.52
C TRP A 34 -5.70 -16.52 -5.51
N THR A 35 -5.48 -15.29 -5.01
CA THR A 35 -5.40 -14.08 -5.84
C THR A 35 -4.09 -13.34 -5.63
N TYR A 36 -4.02 -12.07 -6.07
CA TYR A 36 -2.88 -11.19 -5.89
C TYR A 36 -2.53 -10.95 -4.42
N ASP A 37 -1.31 -10.57 -4.17
CA ASP A 37 -0.85 -10.09 -2.86
C ASP A 37 -0.06 -8.78 -2.94
N THR A 38 0.27 -8.23 -1.77
CA THR A 38 1.01 -6.96 -1.66
C THR A 38 2.43 -7.06 -2.19
N TRP A 39 3.05 -8.24 -2.16
CA TRP A 39 4.36 -8.46 -2.76
C TRP A 39 4.31 -8.34 -4.28
N MET A 40 3.31 -8.96 -4.92
CA MET A 40 3.11 -8.88 -6.36
C MET A 40 2.83 -7.44 -6.82
N LEU A 41 1.94 -6.72 -6.10
CA LEU A 41 1.62 -5.33 -6.39
C LEU A 41 2.86 -4.43 -6.28
N ALA A 42 3.65 -4.61 -5.22
CA ALA A 42 4.86 -3.85 -4.98
C ALA A 42 5.92 -4.06 -6.08
N ASN A 43 6.18 -5.32 -6.44
CA ASN A 43 7.20 -5.65 -7.44
C ASN A 43 6.80 -5.23 -8.85
N GLY A 44 5.53 -5.42 -9.23
CA GLY A 44 5.03 -5.03 -10.55
C GLY A 44 5.08 -3.52 -10.75
N THR A 45 4.49 -2.75 -9.84
CA THR A 45 4.33 -1.31 -9.98
C THR A 45 5.55 -0.54 -9.48
N GLY A 46 6.03 -0.84 -8.27
CA GLY A 46 7.11 -0.08 -7.63
C GLY A 46 8.42 -0.12 -8.44
N SER A 47 8.81 -1.30 -8.91
CA SER A 47 10.02 -1.47 -9.72
C SER A 47 9.94 -0.69 -11.04
N ALA A 48 8.80 -0.74 -11.72
CA ALA A 48 8.61 -0.04 -13.00
C ALA A 48 8.70 1.49 -12.82
N ILE A 49 8.03 2.03 -11.80
CA ILE A 49 8.01 3.48 -11.54
C ILE A 49 9.41 4.00 -11.17
N VAL A 50 10.15 3.30 -10.31
CA VAL A 50 11.52 3.73 -9.97
C VAL A 50 12.42 3.77 -11.19
N LYS A 51 12.35 2.75 -12.07
CA LYS A 51 13.14 2.68 -13.32
C LYS A 51 12.80 3.78 -14.32
N THR A 52 11.60 4.34 -14.28
CA THR A 52 11.18 5.44 -15.15
C THR A 52 11.42 6.82 -14.53
N GLY A 53 12.14 6.91 -13.43
CA GLY A 53 12.55 8.18 -12.79
C GLY A 53 11.72 8.58 -11.56
N GLY A 54 10.71 7.80 -11.16
CA GLY A 54 9.97 7.98 -9.92
C GLY A 54 10.75 7.41 -8.73
N ASP A 55 11.85 8.05 -8.39
CA ASP A 55 12.84 7.54 -7.42
C ASP A 55 12.66 8.06 -5.99
N SER A 56 11.71 8.97 -5.76
CA SER A 56 11.42 9.55 -4.44
C SER A 56 9.94 9.36 -4.08
N TRP A 57 9.67 8.65 -3.01
CA TRP A 57 8.32 8.22 -2.63
C TRP A 57 7.87 8.78 -1.29
N PHE A 58 6.59 9.14 -1.20
CA PHE A 58 5.89 9.40 0.05
C PHE A 58 4.72 8.43 0.15
N PHE A 59 4.58 7.70 1.26
CA PHE A 59 3.49 6.75 1.45
C PHE A 59 2.33 7.35 2.23
N LEU A 60 1.14 7.16 1.70
CA LEU A 60 -0.14 7.47 2.33
C LEU A 60 -0.84 6.13 2.62
N THR A 61 -0.81 5.70 3.87
CA THR A 61 -1.06 4.32 4.26
C THR A 61 -2.29 4.20 5.14
N ALA A 62 -3.22 3.33 4.77
CA ALA A 62 -4.34 2.96 5.64
C ALA A 62 -3.84 2.16 6.85
N ASP A 63 -4.26 2.57 8.05
CA ASP A 63 -3.75 1.99 9.31
C ASP A 63 -4.41 0.65 9.64
N TYR A 64 -4.18 -0.35 8.79
CA TYR A 64 -4.56 -1.75 9.01
C TYR A 64 -3.63 -2.70 8.27
N ALA A 65 -3.81 -4.02 8.46
CA ALA A 65 -2.87 -5.05 8.01
C ALA A 65 -2.50 -4.99 6.52
N PHE A 66 -3.46 -4.74 5.63
CA PHE A 66 -3.22 -4.60 4.20
C PHE A 66 -2.35 -3.38 3.89
N GLY A 67 -2.71 -2.21 4.43
CA GLY A 67 -1.95 -0.98 4.22
C GLY A 67 -0.50 -1.11 4.68
N HIS A 68 -0.29 -1.66 5.87
CA HIS A 68 1.05 -1.90 6.41
C HIS A 68 1.86 -2.88 5.57
N ALA A 69 1.26 -3.94 5.06
CA ALA A 69 1.94 -4.90 4.20
C ALA A 69 2.32 -4.28 2.85
N LEU A 70 1.40 -3.52 2.24
CA LEU A 70 1.65 -2.86 0.95
C LEU A 70 2.72 -1.76 1.07
N GLU A 71 2.68 -0.94 2.13
CA GLU A 71 3.73 0.04 2.44
C GLU A 71 5.10 -0.65 2.55
N ARG A 72 5.21 -1.65 3.42
CA ARG A 72 6.45 -2.39 3.67
C ARG A 72 7.00 -3.02 2.40
N ASP A 73 6.16 -3.74 1.66
CA ASP A 73 6.59 -4.49 0.46
C ASP A 73 7.01 -3.52 -0.65
N THR A 74 6.28 -2.39 -0.84
CA THR A 74 6.62 -1.37 -1.83
C THR A 74 7.89 -0.59 -1.42
N GLU A 75 8.03 -0.21 -0.16
CA GLU A 75 9.25 0.43 0.37
C GLU A 75 10.47 -0.43 0.09
N ALA A 76 10.41 -1.74 0.37
CA ALA A 76 11.51 -2.66 0.09
C ALA A 76 11.89 -2.69 -1.40
N VAL A 77 10.91 -2.69 -2.29
CA VAL A 77 11.13 -2.67 -3.74
C VAL A 77 11.72 -1.33 -4.20
N VAL A 78 11.21 -0.22 -3.69
CA VAL A 78 11.71 1.13 -4.00
C VAL A 78 13.19 1.24 -3.62
N LEU A 79 13.53 0.88 -2.40
CA LEU A 79 14.91 0.92 -1.92
C LEU A 79 15.84 -0.02 -2.70
N LYS A 80 15.39 -1.25 -2.98
CA LYS A 80 16.15 -2.23 -3.77
C LYS A 80 16.46 -1.73 -5.19
N ASN A 81 15.60 -0.92 -5.77
CA ASN A 81 15.80 -0.36 -7.12
C ASN A 81 16.50 1.01 -7.10
N GLY A 82 17.06 1.44 -5.98
CA GLY A 82 17.82 2.70 -5.85
C GLY A 82 16.97 3.94 -5.60
N GLY A 83 15.68 3.78 -5.35
CA GLY A 83 14.80 4.85 -4.91
C GLY A 83 14.96 5.18 -3.43
N LYS A 84 14.28 6.22 -2.97
CA LYS A 84 14.26 6.67 -1.58
C LYS A 84 12.84 6.93 -1.09
N VAL A 85 12.62 6.80 0.21
CA VAL A 85 11.37 7.16 0.88
C VAL A 85 11.55 8.52 1.55
N ALA A 86 10.83 9.53 1.07
CA ALA A 86 10.85 10.90 1.60
C ALA A 86 10.02 11.05 2.87
N GLY A 87 9.04 10.16 3.08
CA GLY A 87 8.22 10.12 4.27
C GLY A 87 7.05 9.17 4.12
N LYS A 88 6.31 9.02 5.20
CA LYS A 88 5.11 8.21 5.25
C LYS A 88 4.18 8.70 6.35
N VAL A 89 2.88 8.58 6.10
CA VAL A 89 1.84 8.91 7.06
C VAL A 89 0.76 7.85 7.02
N ARG A 90 0.20 7.54 8.19
CA ARG A 90 -0.90 6.60 8.33
C ARG A 90 -2.20 7.35 8.58
N HIS A 91 -3.24 6.95 7.89
CA HIS A 91 -4.59 7.48 8.09
C HIS A 91 -5.50 6.40 8.69
N PRO A 92 -6.49 6.77 9.49
CA PRO A 92 -7.51 5.84 9.98
C PRO A 92 -8.24 5.14 8.84
N PHE A 93 -8.82 3.98 9.11
CA PHE A 93 -9.63 3.25 8.14
C PHE A 93 -11.06 3.06 8.71
N PRO A 94 -12.09 3.53 8.03
CA PRO A 94 -12.10 4.36 6.82
C PRO A 94 -11.76 5.83 7.08
N THR A 95 -11.34 6.56 6.02
CA THR A 95 -11.08 8.01 6.07
C THR A 95 -11.87 8.72 4.97
N ALA A 96 -12.57 9.79 5.34
CA ALA A 96 -13.32 10.64 4.40
C ALA A 96 -12.53 11.89 3.99
N ASP A 97 -11.76 12.48 4.89
CA ASP A 97 -10.98 13.71 4.68
C ASP A 97 -9.49 13.40 4.67
N PHE A 98 -8.86 13.62 3.52
CA PHE A 98 -7.43 13.40 3.29
C PHE A 98 -6.60 14.68 3.30
N SER A 99 -7.20 15.84 3.55
CA SER A 99 -6.56 17.16 3.42
C SER A 99 -5.22 17.25 4.14
N SER A 100 -5.19 16.92 5.44
CA SER A 100 -3.95 17.00 6.25
C SER A 100 -2.87 16.01 5.79
N PHE A 101 -3.25 14.84 5.33
CA PHE A 101 -2.34 13.80 4.81
C PHE A 101 -1.75 14.21 3.47
N LEU A 102 -2.56 14.79 2.58
CA LEU A 102 -2.15 15.29 1.27
C LEU A 102 -1.21 16.48 1.38
N LEU A 103 -1.44 17.39 2.34
CA LEU A 103 -0.52 18.49 2.62
C LEU A 103 0.86 17.99 3.09
N GLN A 104 0.91 16.93 3.89
CA GLN A 104 2.16 16.31 4.29
C GLN A 104 2.87 15.69 3.09
N ALA A 105 2.12 14.98 2.24
CA ALA A 105 2.66 14.40 1.01
C ALA A 105 3.23 15.50 0.08
N GLN A 106 2.50 16.59 -0.12
CA GLN A 106 2.95 17.73 -0.93
C GLN A 106 4.21 18.38 -0.35
N SER A 107 4.26 18.57 0.96
CA SER A 107 5.42 19.16 1.66
C SER A 107 6.67 18.30 1.56
N SER A 108 6.54 16.99 1.37
CA SER A 108 7.66 16.06 1.23
C SER A 108 8.45 16.25 -0.06
N LYS A 109 7.84 16.87 -1.08
CA LYS A 109 8.39 17.03 -2.44
C LYS A 109 8.81 15.69 -3.07
N ALA A 110 8.20 14.59 -2.67
CA ALA A 110 8.39 13.30 -3.29
C ALA A 110 7.85 13.32 -4.73
N LYS A 111 8.47 12.60 -5.64
CA LYS A 111 8.00 12.49 -7.03
C LYS A 111 6.81 11.55 -7.18
N VAL A 112 6.61 10.65 -6.21
CA VAL A 112 5.56 9.65 -6.23
C VAL A 112 4.86 9.62 -4.88
N ILE A 113 3.54 9.64 -4.90
CA ILE A 113 2.72 9.37 -3.72
C ILE A 113 2.20 7.94 -3.84
N GLY A 114 2.72 7.06 -3.00
CA GLY A 114 2.30 5.67 -2.92
C GLY A 114 1.03 5.55 -2.06
N LEU A 115 -0.10 5.24 -2.69
CA LEU A 115 -1.36 5.02 -1.98
C LEU A 115 -1.43 3.58 -1.49
N ALA A 116 -1.05 3.35 -0.24
CA ALA A 116 -1.15 2.05 0.42
C ALA A 116 -2.51 1.90 1.12
N ASN A 117 -3.57 2.04 0.34
CA ASN A 117 -4.97 1.94 0.75
C ASN A 117 -5.82 1.31 -0.37
N ALA A 118 -7.13 1.17 -0.17
CA ALA A 118 -8.01 0.53 -1.13
C ALA A 118 -9.44 1.09 -1.05
N GLY A 119 -10.26 0.80 -2.06
CA GLY A 119 -11.69 1.11 -2.07
C GLY A 119 -11.97 2.61 -2.04
N ALA A 120 -12.91 3.02 -1.18
CA ALA A 120 -13.33 4.41 -1.05
C ALA A 120 -12.20 5.34 -0.61
N ASP A 121 -11.28 4.88 0.24
CA ASP A 121 -10.15 5.67 0.70
C ASP A 121 -9.23 6.06 -0.46
N THR A 122 -8.93 5.13 -1.37
CA THR A 122 -8.15 5.42 -2.59
C THR A 122 -8.87 6.43 -3.48
N THR A 123 -10.17 6.24 -3.69
CA THR A 123 -10.98 7.14 -4.51
C THR A 123 -11.00 8.56 -3.92
N ASN A 124 -11.19 8.69 -2.60
CA ASN A 124 -11.21 9.97 -1.92
C ASN A 124 -9.84 10.65 -1.94
N ALA A 125 -8.77 9.91 -1.70
CA ALA A 125 -7.41 10.43 -1.77
C ALA A 125 -7.07 10.98 -3.17
N ILE A 126 -7.44 10.27 -4.23
CA ILE A 126 -7.22 10.71 -5.62
C ILE A 126 -8.03 11.98 -5.94
N LYS A 127 -9.34 11.99 -5.59
CA LYS A 127 -10.21 13.15 -5.84
C LYS A 127 -9.68 14.39 -5.13
N GLN A 128 -9.43 14.29 -3.83
CA GLN A 128 -8.93 15.41 -3.03
C GLN A 128 -7.52 15.82 -3.47
N GLY A 129 -6.65 14.87 -3.83
CA GLY A 129 -5.34 15.16 -4.40
C GLY A 129 -5.41 15.99 -5.69
N ALA A 130 -6.40 15.74 -6.54
CA ALA A 130 -6.66 16.54 -7.72
C ALA A 130 -7.14 17.96 -7.37
N GLU A 131 -8.03 18.10 -6.37
CA GLU A 131 -8.52 19.39 -5.85
C GLU A 131 -7.38 20.23 -5.26
N PHE A 132 -6.45 19.63 -4.54
CA PHE A 132 -5.23 20.26 -4.02
C PHE A 132 -4.18 20.55 -5.10
N GLY A 133 -4.43 20.17 -6.37
CA GLY A 133 -3.53 20.42 -7.47
C GLY A 133 -2.23 19.61 -7.43
N ILE A 134 -2.19 18.51 -6.66
CA ILE A 134 -0.99 17.67 -6.52
C ILE A 134 -0.52 17.18 -7.88
N VAL A 135 -1.41 16.64 -8.71
CA VAL A 135 -1.07 16.12 -10.05
C VAL A 135 -0.51 17.22 -10.97
N ARG A 136 -0.97 18.48 -10.83
CA ARG A 136 -0.47 19.61 -11.61
C ARG A 136 0.88 20.10 -11.11
N GLY A 137 1.25 19.78 -9.90
CA GLY A 137 2.53 20.13 -9.28
C GLY A 137 3.71 19.24 -9.72
N GLY A 138 3.49 18.25 -10.59
CA GLY A 138 4.55 17.39 -11.13
C GLY A 138 4.84 16.13 -10.30
N TYR A 139 3.84 15.62 -9.60
CA TYR A 139 3.90 14.33 -8.87
C TYR A 139 3.38 13.18 -9.72
#